data_a3dea016aec9a8f11fbbe1d8852a9a26
#
_entry.id   a3dea016aec9a8f11fbbe1d8852a9a26
#
_cell.length_a   1.000
_cell.length_b   1.000
_cell.length_c   1.000
_cell.angle_alpha   90.00
_cell.angle_beta   90.00
_cell.angle_gamma   90.00
#
_symmetry.space_group_name_H-M   'P 1'
#
loop_
_entity.id
_entity.type
_entity.pdbx_description
1 polymer ?
#
loop_
_entity_poly.entity_id
_entity_poly.type
_entity_poly.pdbx_seq_one_letter_code
_entity_poly.pdbx_strand_id
1 'polypeptide(L)'
;MKFLTQISAALALMASSVKSSPVFDELMAPTTPLKRAQAALTQVSGFGANSSGAKMYIYVPSKLAEKPAVIVAIHYCTGTAQAYYSGSPYAQLADQKGFIVIYPESPYSGTCWDVSSKASLTHNGGGNSNSIANMVTYTLNKYNGDASKVFVTGSSSGGMMTVRWKIPQSQGQEARKTEHVR
;
A
#
# COMPACT_ATOMS: atom_id res chain seq x y z
N MET A 1 -15.69 -43.28 -65.24
CA MET A 1 -16.62 -43.72 -64.16
C MET A 1 -15.84 -43.87 -62.86
N LYS A 2 -15.94 -42.94 -61.96
CA LYS A 2 -15.63 -43.11 -60.54
C LYS A 2 -16.19 -41.89 -59.79
N PHE A 3 -17.21 -42.08 -59.04
CA PHE A 3 -17.85 -41.11 -58.15
C PHE A 3 -16.96 -40.84 -56.97
N LEU A 4 -16.56 -39.58 -56.76
CA LEU A 4 -15.99 -39.11 -55.48
C LEU A 4 -17.11 -38.48 -54.65
N THR A 5 -17.44 -39.15 -53.58
CA THR A 5 -18.38 -38.67 -52.55
C THR A 5 -17.63 -37.69 -51.66
N GLN A 6 -18.05 -36.43 -51.65
CA GLN A 6 -17.56 -35.42 -50.70
C GLN A 6 -18.29 -35.57 -49.37
N ILE A 7 -17.56 -35.86 -48.32
CA ILE A 7 -18.05 -35.81 -46.94
C ILE A 7 -17.69 -34.44 -46.38
N SER A 8 -18.68 -33.54 -46.31
CA SER A 8 -18.53 -32.25 -45.60
C SER A 8 -18.79 -32.52 -44.13
N ALA A 9 -17.75 -32.51 -43.31
CA ALA A 9 -17.84 -32.49 -41.86
C ALA A 9 -18.11 -31.06 -41.40
N ALA A 10 -19.32 -30.77 -40.99
CA ALA A 10 -19.68 -29.52 -40.33
C ALA A 10 -19.18 -29.57 -38.87
N LEU A 11 -18.13 -28.84 -38.58
CA LEU A 11 -17.61 -28.65 -37.23
C LEU A 11 -18.45 -27.55 -36.57
N ALA A 12 -19.46 -27.92 -35.79
CA ALA A 12 -20.23 -26.97 -34.97
C ALA A 12 -19.36 -26.52 -33.76
N LEU A 13 -18.83 -25.30 -33.81
CA LEU A 13 -18.24 -24.66 -32.63
C LEU A 13 -19.37 -24.35 -31.66
N MET A 14 -19.46 -25.10 -30.59
CA MET A 14 -20.27 -24.76 -29.42
C MET A 14 -19.51 -23.66 -28.66
N ALA A 15 -19.82 -22.39 -28.94
CA ALA A 15 -19.41 -21.26 -28.11
C ALA A 15 -20.23 -21.32 -26.82
N SER A 16 -19.62 -21.87 -25.76
CA SER A 16 -20.18 -21.82 -24.43
C SER A 16 -20.07 -20.39 -23.93
N SER A 17 -21.17 -19.63 -23.93
CA SER A 17 -21.25 -18.31 -23.29
C SER A 17 -21.08 -18.50 -21.77
N VAL A 18 -19.87 -18.26 -21.26
CA VAL A 18 -19.67 -18.14 -19.82
C VAL A 18 -20.34 -16.84 -19.39
N LYS A 19 -21.51 -16.94 -18.77
CA LYS A 19 -22.15 -15.79 -18.12
C LYS A 19 -21.30 -15.43 -16.92
N SER A 20 -20.71 -14.25 -16.93
CA SER A 20 -20.05 -13.68 -15.75
C SER A 20 -21.04 -13.60 -14.59
N SER A 21 -20.58 -13.95 -13.40
CA SER A 21 -21.40 -13.85 -12.20
C SER A 21 -21.69 -12.37 -11.92
N PRO A 22 -22.92 -11.98 -11.56
CA PRO A 22 -23.25 -10.57 -11.27
C PRO A 22 -22.40 -9.96 -10.16
N VAL A 23 -21.84 -10.77 -9.27
CA VAL A 23 -20.89 -10.34 -8.22
C VAL A 23 -19.55 -9.86 -8.82
N PHE A 24 -19.14 -10.40 -9.97
CA PHE A 24 -17.89 -10.02 -10.63
C PHE A 24 -18.03 -8.69 -11.39
N ASP A 25 -19.19 -8.44 -11.97
CA ASP A 25 -19.47 -7.19 -12.68
C ASP A 25 -19.62 -6.01 -11.71
N GLU A 26 -20.11 -6.24 -10.49
CA GLU A 26 -20.20 -5.20 -9.45
C GLU A 26 -18.82 -4.85 -8.88
N LEU A 27 -17.88 -5.81 -8.84
CA LEU A 27 -16.50 -5.56 -8.38
C LEU A 27 -15.64 -4.82 -9.41
N MET A 28 -15.99 -4.92 -10.70
CA MET A 28 -15.28 -4.30 -11.84
C MET A 28 -15.98 -3.07 -12.41
N ALA A 29 -17.12 -2.67 -11.86
CA ALA A 29 -17.79 -1.45 -12.28
C ALA A 29 -16.82 -0.27 -12.08
N PRO A 30 -16.61 0.59 -13.10
CA PRO A 30 -15.78 1.78 -12.94
C PRO A 30 -16.40 2.65 -11.85
N THR A 31 -15.75 2.68 -10.69
CA THR A 31 -16.14 3.60 -9.63
C THR A 31 -15.99 5.01 -10.17
N THR A 32 -17.10 5.71 -10.35
CA THR A 32 -17.09 7.15 -10.65
C THR A 32 -16.13 7.82 -9.69
N PRO A 33 -15.19 8.66 -10.15
CA PRO A 33 -14.27 9.35 -9.25
C PRO A 33 -15.10 10.15 -8.25
N LEU A 34 -15.22 9.66 -7.03
CA LEU A 34 -15.80 10.43 -5.94
C LEU A 34 -14.99 11.70 -5.81
N LYS A 35 -15.66 12.85 -5.96
CA LYS A 35 -15.04 14.16 -5.82
C LYS A 35 -14.34 14.19 -4.47
N ARG A 36 -13.00 14.17 -4.49
CA ARG A 36 -12.17 14.05 -3.29
C ARG A 36 -12.45 15.25 -2.38
N ALA A 37 -13.00 14.99 -1.20
CA ALA A 37 -13.26 16.04 -0.21
C ALA A 37 -11.93 16.66 0.18
N GLN A 38 -11.79 17.93 0.14
CA GLN A 38 -10.80 18.95 0.49
C GLN A 38 -9.46 18.58 1.17
N ALA A 39 -9.19 17.34 1.53
CA ALA A 39 -7.90 16.94 2.04
C ALA A 39 -6.90 16.75 0.87
N ALA A 40 -5.75 17.39 0.95
CA ALA A 40 -4.69 17.31 -0.03
C ALA A 40 -3.52 16.50 0.52
N LEU A 41 -2.75 15.88 -0.38
CA LEU A 41 -1.48 15.27 -0.01
C LEU A 41 -0.55 16.38 0.52
N THR A 42 -0.09 16.26 1.75
CA THR A 42 0.70 17.30 2.42
C THR A 42 2.08 16.78 2.77
N GLN A 43 3.12 17.52 2.44
CA GLN A 43 4.48 17.19 2.89
C GLN A 43 4.66 17.53 4.37
N VAL A 44 5.31 16.63 5.11
CA VAL A 44 5.64 16.80 6.52
C VAL A 44 7.14 16.85 6.68
N SER A 45 7.63 17.89 7.33
CA SER A 45 9.00 18.01 7.81
C SER A 45 9.06 17.74 9.33
N GLY A 46 10.24 17.32 9.82
CA GLY A 46 10.43 17.18 11.27
C GLY A 46 9.71 16.01 11.91
N PHE A 47 9.54 14.89 11.19
CA PHE A 47 8.90 13.66 11.70
C PHE A 47 9.86 12.76 12.55
N GLY A 48 11.01 13.28 12.95
CA GLY A 48 12.03 12.56 13.72
C GLY A 48 13.31 12.34 12.94
N ALA A 49 14.18 11.45 13.43
CA ALA A 49 15.45 11.13 12.80
C ALA A 49 15.24 10.58 11.37
N ASN A 50 15.92 11.19 10.40
CA ASN A 50 15.78 10.90 8.98
C ASN A 50 17.12 10.93 8.26
N SER A 51 18.04 10.07 8.66
CA SER A 51 19.38 9.98 8.08
C SER A 51 19.40 9.51 6.63
N SER A 52 18.35 8.84 6.18
CA SER A 52 18.22 8.43 4.78
C SER A 52 17.80 9.57 3.84
N GLY A 53 17.29 10.69 4.36
CA GLY A 53 16.78 11.80 3.55
C GLY A 53 15.42 11.53 2.88
N ALA A 54 14.71 10.45 3.26
CA ALA A 54 13.38 10.15 2.73
C ALA A 54 12.41 11.29 3.05
N LYS A 55 11.50 11.60 2.12
CA LYS A 55 10.47 12.62 2.35
C LYS A 55 9.20 11.94 2.84
N MET A 56 8.47 12.62 3.71
CA MET A 56 7.17 12.19 4.20
C MET A 56 6.07 13.03 3.58
N TYR A 57 5.11 12.36 2.97
CA TYR A 57 3.84 12.95 2.61
C TYR A 57 2.72 12.22 3.34
N ILE A 58 1.67 12.92 3.70
CA ILE A 58 0.56 12.39 4.47
C ILE A 58 -0.77 12.82 3.86
N TYR A 59 -1.71 11.91 3.86
CA TYR A 59 -3.10 12.19 3.59
C TYR A 59 -3.92 11.96 4.85
N VAL A 60 -4.58 13.01 5.33
CA VAL A 60 -5.45 12.98 6.48
C VAL A 60 -6.86 13.36 6.00
N PRO A 61 -7.82 12.44 6.03
CA PRO A 61 -9.18 12.75 5.60
C PRO A 61 -9.84 13.77 6.53
N SER A 62 -10.83 14.50 6.01
CA SER A 62 -11.59 15.48 6.80
C SER A 62 -12.35 14.86 7.97
N LYS A 63 -12.68 13.58 7.88
CA LYS A 63 -13.39 12.80 8.90
C LYS A 63 -12.53 11.64 9.38
N LEU A 64 -11.82 11.83 10.47
CA LEU A 64 -11.00 10.80 11.12
C LEU A 64 -11.85 9.94 12.07
N ALA A 65 -11.48 8.67 12.19
CA ALA A 65 -11.91 7.84 13.31
C ALA A 65 -11.29 8.36 14.63
N GLU A 66 -11.89 8.06 15.78
CA GLU A 66 -11.39 8.49 17.09
C GLU A 66 -9.95 8.01 17.36
N LYS A 67 -9.65 6.76 16.99
CA LYS A 67 -8.30 6.16 16.95
C LYS A 67 -8.02 5.65 15.54
N PRO A 68 -7.54 6.51 14.63
CA PRO A 68 -7.41 6.15 13.25
C PRO A 68 -6.32 5.07 13.04
N ALA A 69 -6.61 4.11 12.18
CA ALA A 69 -5.59 3.23 11.64
C ALA A 69 -4.62 4.03 10.76
N VAL A 70 -3.40 3.51 10.57
CA VAL A 70 -2.39 4.12 9.71
C VAL A 70 -1.99 3.13 8.63
N ILE A 71 -2.04 3.56 7.38
CA ILE A 71 -1.53 2.82 6.23
C ILE A 71 -0.29 3.53 5.70
N VAL A 72 0.81 2.80 5.54
CA VAL A 72 2.00 3.27 4.83
C VAL A 72 1.97 2.72 3.42
N ALA A 73 1.85 3.59 2.44
CA ALA A 73 1.73 3.26 1.01
C ALA A 73 3.02 3.63 0.28
N ILE A 74 3.86 2.63 -0.02
CA ILE A 74 5.23 2.78 -0.50
C ILE A 74 5.28 2.63 -2.02
N HIS A 75 5.72 3.67 -2.76
CA HIS A 75 5.77 3.68 -4.22
C HIS A 75 6.87 2.76 -4.78
N TYR A 76 6.78 2.49 -6.08
CA TYR A 76 7.72 1.73 -6.90
C TYR A 76 8.94 2.58 -7.34
N CYS A 77 9.98 1.94 -7.94
CA CYS A 77 11.06 2.67 -8.63
C CYS A 77 10.48 3.62 -9.69
N THR A 78 11.10 4.76 -9.89
CA THR A 78 10.61 5.86 -10.76
C THR A 78 9.29 6.50 -10.32
N GLY A 79 8.67 6.00 -9.23
CA GLY A 79 7.47 6.58 -8.64
C GLY A 79 7.77 7.75 -7.70
N THR A 80 6.71 8.44 -7.30
CA THR A 80 6.74 9.50 -6.28
C THR A 80 5.58 9.30 -5.31
N ALA A 81 5.62 9.96 -4.17
CA ALA A 81 4.48 10.01 -3.25
C ALA A 81 3.21 10.51 -3.95
N GLN A 82 3.33 11.55 -4.78
CA GLN A 82 2.20 12.10 -5.54
C GLN A 82 1.65 11.11 -6.56
N ALA A 83 2.52 10.41 -7.30
CA ALA A 83 2.08 9.41 -8.29
C ALA A 83 1.34 8.25 -7.61
N TYR A 84 1.85 7.78 -6.48
CA TYR A 84 1.24 6.66 -5.74
C TYR A 84 -0.07 7.07 -5.05
N TYR A 85 -0.13 8.30 -4.55
CA TYR A 85 -1.36 8.91 -4.03
C TYR A 85 -2.46 9.01 -5.10
N SER A 86 -2.12 9.47 -6.31
CA SER A 86 -3.09 9.61 -7.40
C SER A 86 -3.45 8.29 -8.06
N GLY A 87 -2.52 7.33 -8.11
CA GLY A 87 -2.67 6.04 -8.79
C GLY A 87 -3.20 4.92 -7.91
N SER A 88 -3.47 5.17 -6.61
CA SER A 88 -3.97 4.15 -5.70
C SER A 88 -5.26 4.59 -5.00
N PRO A 89 -6.12 3.65 -4.56
CA PRO A 89 -7.40 3.97 -3.95
C PRO A 89 -7.30 4.38 -2.47
N TYR A 90 -6.11 4.37 -1.86
CA TYR A 90 -5.96 4.50 -0.41
C TYR A 90 -6.51 5.81 0.15
N ALA A 91 -6.27 6.95 -0.52
CA ALA A 91 -6.79 8.23 -0.07
C ALA A 91 -8.32 8.29 -0.15
N GLN A 92 -8.91 7.71 -1.20
CA GLN A 92 -10.35 7.62 -1.37
C GLN A 92 -11.00 6.71 -0.31
N LEU A 93 -10.33 5.58 0.01
CA LEU A 93 -10.77 4.70 1.09
C LEU A 93 -10.61 5.37 2.47
N ALA A 94 -9.57 6.19 2.65
CA ALA A 94 -9.38 6.95 3.87
C ALA A 94 -10.54 7.92 4.13
N ASP A 95 -11.07 8.59 3.10
CA ASP A 95 -12.24 9.46 3.20
C ASP A 95 -13.49 8.69 3.70
N GLN A 96 -13.63 7.44 3.30
CA GLN A 96 -14.77 6.60 3.64
C GLN A 96 -14.64 5.97 5.05
N LYS A 97 -13.41 5.62 5.45
CA LYS A 97 -13.14 4.79 6.63
C LYS A 97 -12.48 5.53 7.79
N GLY A 98 -12.00 6.76 7.57
CA GLY A 98 -11.40 7.59 8.60
C GLY A 98 -10.00 7.15 9.05
N PHE A 99 -9.21 6.48 8.21
CA PHE A 99 -7.81 6.15 8.50
C PHE A 99 -6.85 7.17 7.84
N ILE A 100 -5.59 7.16 8.27
CA ILE A 100 -4.55 8.05 7.75
C ILE A 100 -3.66 7.27 6.78
N VAL A 101 -3.19 7.92 5.72
CA VAL A 101 -2.23 7.32 4.77
C VAL A 101 -0.93 8.11 4.74
N ILE A 102 0.17 7.43 4.98
CA ILE A 102 1.53 7.95 4.79
C ILE A 102 2.01 7.50 3.42
N TYR A 103 2.48 8.44 2.61
CA TYR A 103 3.13 8.21 1.33
C TYR A 103 4.59 8.64 1.45
N PRO A 104 5.51 7.76 1.86
CA PRO A 104 6.92 8.10 1.87
C PRO A 104 7.44 8.26 0.44
N GLU A 105 8.47 9.10 0.27
CA GLU A 105 9.15 9.28 -1.02
C GLU A 105 10.64 9.02 -0.88
N SER A 106 11.18 8.18 -1.77
CA SER A 106 12.59 7.84 -1.79
C SER A 106 13.45 9.05 -2.19
N PRO A 107 14.60 9.28 -1.53
CA PRO A 107 15.49 10.39 -1.83
C PRO A 107 16.45 10.12 -2.99
N TYR A 108 16.52 8.87 -3.48
CA TYR A 108 17.54 8.45 -4.44
C TYR A 108 17.16 8.79 -5.88
N SER A 109 18.18 8.92 -6.74
CA SER A 109 17.98 8.97 -8.19
C SER A 109 17.28 7.69 -8.66
N GLY A 110 16.28 7.81 -9.56
CA GLY A 110 15.43 6.69 -9.95
C GLY A 110 14.44 6.24 -8.90
N THR A 111 14.43 6.86 -7.74
CA THR A 111 13.46 6.71 -6.63
C THR A 111 13.17 5.26 -6.19
N CYS A 112 14.11 4.32 -6.44
CA CYS A 112 14.05 2.99 -5.83
C CYS A 112 14.36 3.08 -4.33
N TRP A 113 13.80 2.17 -3.56
CA TRP A 113 14.08 2.06 -2.13
C TRP A 113 15.35 1.24 -1.90
N ASP A 114 16.14 1.63 -0.91
CA ASP A 114 17.27 0.85 -0.45
C ASP A 114 16.78 -0.34 0.39
N VAL A 115 16.72 -1.49 -0.23
CA VAL A 115 16.24 -2.74 0.39
C VAL A 115 17.37 -3.72 0.71
N SER A 116 18.63 -3.33 0.54
CA SER A 116 19.78 -4.23 0.62
C SER A 116 20.89 -3.76 1.55
N SER A 117 21.04 -2.46 1.82
CA SER A 117 22.09 -1.98 2.71
C SER A 117 21.91 -2.45 4.15
N LYS A 118 23.03 -2.59 4.86
CA LYS A 118 23.02 -2.90 6.30
C LYS A 118 22.19 -1.89 7.09
N ALA A 119 22.22 -0.61 6.72
CA ALA A 119 21.45 0.45 7.39
C ALA A 119 19.93 0.21 7.26
N SER A 120 19.44 -0.18 6.08
CA SER A 120 18.01 -0.47 5.87
C SER A 120 17.58 -1.83 6.41
N LEU A 121 18.51 -2.78 6.57
CA LEU A 121 18.23 -4.13 7.08
C LEU A 121 18.34 -4.25 8.60
N THR A 122 19.00 -3.29 9.26
CA THR A 122 19.21 -3.30 10.71
C THR A 122 18.11 -2.49 11.40
N HIS A 123 17.56 -3.01 12.48
CA HIS A 123 16.64 -2.26 13.33
C HIS A 123 17.35 -1.01 13.89
N ASN A 124 16.75 0.15 13.74
CA ASN A 124 17.34 1.46 14.06
C ASN A 124 18.69 1.75 13.35
N GLY A 125 18.91 1.12 12.20
CA GLY A 125 20.14 1.25 11.43
C GLY A 125 20.31 2.59 10.65
N GLY A 126 19.30 3.46 10.68
CA GLY A 126 19.35 4.77 10.03
C GLY A 126 19.00 4.76 8.53
N GLY A 127 18.65 3.62 7.93
CA GLY A 127 18.24 3.53 6.53
C GLY A 127 16.79 3.92 6.27
N ASN A 128 16.30 3.64 5.05
CA ASN A 128 14.93 3.98 4.65
C ASN A 128 13.86 3.34 5.56
N SER A 129 14.07 2.10 6.00
CA SER A 129 13.16 1.42 6.92
C SER A 129 13.01 2.16 8.26
N ASN A 130 14.11 2.71 8.79
CA ASN A 130 14.11 3.49 10.02
C ASN A 130 13.38 4.84 9.82
N SER A 131 13.63 5.53 8.72
CA SER A 131 12.93 6.77 8.42
C SER A 131 11.43 6.57 8.29
N ILE A 132 10.98 5.50 7.63
CA ILE A 132 9.56 5.13 7.51
C ILE A 132 8.96 4.81 8.90
N ALA A 133 9.70 4.10 9.77
CA ALA A 133 9.26 3.83 11.14
C ALA A 133 9.03 5.12 11.94
N ASN A 134 9.92 6.10 11.79
CA ASN A 134 9.78 7.42 12.44
C ASN A 134 8.57 8.21 11.90
N MET A 135 8.25 8.11 10.58
CA MET A 135 7.03 8.69 10.01
C MET A 135 5.77 8.11 10.67
N VAL A 136 5.76 6.81 10.92
CA VAL A 136 4.64 6.14 11.62
C VAL A 136 4.56 6.63 13.06
N THR A 137 5.66 6.64 13.80
CA THR A 137 5.68 7.11 15.19
C THR A 137 5.18 8.53 15.30
N TYR A 138 5.64 9.43 14.41
CA TYR A 138 5.14 10.80 14.33
C TYR A 138 3.62 10.84 14.11
N THR A 139 3.11 10.05 13.16
CA THR A 139 1.70 10.05 12.80
C THR A 139 0.83 9.54 13.96
N LEU A 140 1.24 8.43 14.60
CA LEU A 140 0.54 7.89 15.77
C LEU A 140 0.44 8.91 16.90
N ASN A 141 1.54 9.60 17.21
CA ASN A 141 1.58 10.60 18.27
C ASN A 141 0.75 11.84 17.93
N LYS A 142 0.85 12.32 16.69
CA LYS A 142 0.19 13.56 16.27
C LYS A 142 -1.33 13.44 16.17
N TYR A 143 -1.81 12.27 15.73
CA TYR A 143 -3.22 12.07 15.42
C TYR A 143 -3.91 11.06 16.35
N ASN A 144 -3.30 10.70 17.48
CA ASN A 144 -3.81 9.67 18.40
C ASN A 144 -4.14 8.35 17.70
N GLY A 145 -3.25 7.93 16.76
CA GLY A 145 -3.47 6.75 15.95
C GLY A 145 -3.43 5.45 16.75
N ASP A 146 -4.10 4.43 16.23
CA ASP A 146 -4.11 3.09 16.83
C ASP A 146 -2.83 2.33 16.45
N ALA A 147 -1.89 2.19 17.39
CA ALA A 147 -0.64 1.47 17.17
C ALA A 147 -0.83 -0.02 16.84
N SER A 148 -1.98 -0.61 17.19
CA SER A 148 -2.33 -2.00 16.82
C SER A 148 -2.85 -2.13 15.39
N LYS A 149 -3.14 -1.01 14.71
CA LYS A 149 -3.72 -0.95 13.36
C LYS A 149 -2.82 -0.17 12.42
N VAL A 150 -1.55 -0.53 12.36
CA VAL A 150 -0.58 -0.01 11.41
C VAL A 150 -0.34 -1.05 10.33
N PHE A 151 -0.59 -0.67 9.08
CA PHE A 151 -0.45 -1.53 7.91
C PHE A 151 0.54 -0.92 6.93
N VAL A 152 1.28 -1.79 6.23
CA VAL A 152 2.24 -1.37 5.20
C VAL A 152 1.91 -2.07 3.91
N THR A 153 1.91 -1.32 2.84
CA THR A 153 1.70 -1.81 1.48
C THR A 153 2.69 -1.13 0.53
N GLY A 154 2.95 -1.73 -0.59
CA GLY A 154 3.84 -1.14 -1.58
C GLY A 154 3.85 -1.93 -2.88
N SER A 155 4.42 -1.31 -3.91
CA SER A 155 4.55 -1.90 -5.24
C SER A 155 6.02 -2.00 -5.63
N SER A 156 6.45 -3.09 -6.29
CA SER A 156 7.82 -3.31 -6.76
C SER A 156 8.86 -3.10 -5.62
N SER A 157 9.81 -2.17 -5.74
CA SER A 157 10.78 -1.87 -4.68
C SER A 157 10.10 -1.42 -3.37
N GLY A 158 8.94 -0.74 -3.46
CA GLY A 158 8.12 -0.44 -2.30
C GLY A 158 7.56 -1.69 -1.63
N GLY A 159 7.15 -2.70 -2.40
CA GLY A 159 6.75 -4.02 -1.89
C GLY A 159 7.90 -4.75 -1.20
N MET A 160 9.13 -4.69 -1.76
CA MET A 160 10.32 -5.22 -1.10
C MET A 160 10.62 -4.48 0.22
N MET A 161 10.40 -3.17 0.28
CA MET A 161 10.58 -2.39 1.51
C MET A 161 9.59 -2.81 2.61
N THR A 162 8.37 -3.25 2.28
CA THR A 162 7.38 -3.69 3.29
C THR A 162 7.86 -4.88 4.11
N VAL A 163 8.58 -5.83 3.51
CA VAL A 163 9.15 -7.00 4.22
C VAL A 163 10.37 -6.64 5.08
N ARG A 164 10.98 -5.50 4.85
CA ARG A 164 12.14 -5.02 5.61
C ARG A 164 11.73 -4.14 6.80
N TRP A 165 10.50 -3.67 6.78
CA TRP A 165 9.99 -2.81 7.82
C TRP A 165 9.43 -3.63 8.98
N LYS A 166 10.07 -3.54 10.14
CA LYS A 166 9.54 -4.06 11.40
C LYS A 166 8.86 -2.93 12.14
N ILE A 167 7.55 -3.05 12.34
CA ILE A 167 6.82 -2.15 13.23
C ILE A 167 7.53 -2.15 14.57
N PRO A 168 7.83 -0.99 15.18
CA PRO A 168 8.21 -0.95 16.58
C PRO A 168 7.04 -1.54 17.38
N GLN A 169 7.16 -2.81 17.73
CA GLN A 169 6.19 -3.47 18.61
C GLN A 169 6.30 -2.73 19.94
N SER A 170 5.26 -2.01 20.34
CA SER A 170 5.11 -1.60 21.72
C SER A 170 5.34 -2.84 22.59
N GLN A 171 6.13 -2.73 23.64
CA GLN A 171 6.65 -3.84 24.46
C GLN A 171 5.61 -4.83 25.02
N GLY A 172 4.34 -4.77 24.60
CA GLY A 172 3.25 -5.63 25.04
C GLY A 172 2.93 -6.83 24.14
N GLN A 173 3.56 -7.00 22.97
CA GLN A 173 3.22 -8.09 22.04
C GLN A 173 4.20 -9.27 22.01
N GLU A 174 5.36 -9.19 22.65
CA GLU A 174 6.26 -10.33 22.77
C GLU A 174 5.73 -11.45 23.69
N ALA A 175 4.80 -11.12 24.59
CA ALA A 175 4.21 -12.09 25.52
C ALA A 175 3.22 -13.09 24.89
N ARG A 176 2.76 -12.89 23.65
CA ARG A 176 1.76 -13.78 23.02
C ARG A 176 2.32 -14.86 22.09
N LYS A 177 3.62 -14.88 21.86
CA LYS A 177 4.23 -15.85 20.93
C LYS A 177 4.78 -17.13 21.57
N THR A 178 4.75 -17.24 22.88
CA THR A 178 5.33 -18.39 23.61
C THR A 178 4.29 -19.37 24.18
N GLU A 179 3.00 -19.21 23.92
CA GLU A 179 1.96 -20.04 24.55
C GLU A 179 1.21 -21.00 23.61
N HIS A 180 1.79 -21.36 22.46
CA HIS A 180 1.20 -22.39 21.59
C HIS A 180 2.23 -23.40 21.07
N VAL A 181 3.03 -23.98 21.98
CA VAL A 181 3.72 -25.27 21.76
C VAL A 181 3.72 -26.03 23.10
N ARG A 182 2.65 -26.76 23.34
CA ARG A 182 2.58 -27.98 24.14
C ARG A 182 1.49 -28.88 23.61
#